data_f51b715cb916df14fe7412759934dbbb
#
_entry.id   f51b715cb916df14fe7412759934dbbb
#
_cell.length_a   1.000
_cell.length_b   1.000
_cell.length_c   1.000
_cell.angle_alpha   90.00
_cell.angle_beta   90.00
_cell.angle_gamma   90.00
#
_symmetry.space_group_name_H-M   'P 1'
#
loop_
_entity.id
_entity.type
_entity.pdbx_description
1 polymer ?
#
loop_
_entity_poly.entity_id
_entity_poly.type
_entity_poly.pdbx_seq_one_letter_code
_entity_poly.pdbx_strand_id
1 'polypeptide(L)'
;MIEVKDLKKSFEEVEVLKGITTTFETGKVNLIIGQSGSGKTVFLKSLLNVYQPTSGGILFDGRDINKMSRDEKQILRSEIGTVFQGSALFDSMTVEENITFPLDMFTKLTLKQKHEKANEVLARVKLTGANDKFPGEISGGMKKRVGIARAIVLNPKFLFCDEPNSGLDPKTAIVIDNLIKEITEEYNITTVINTHDMNSVMEIGERIIFLKEGILAWEGTKKDIFKTDNEAIVDFVYSSNLFKKIRKAQNKGE
;
A
#
# COMPACT_ATOMS: atom_id res chain seq x y z
N MET A 1 12.56 -0.95 -6.55
CA MET A 1 12.98 -1.14 -5.14
C MET A 1 12.95 0.21 -4.41
N ILE A 2 12.53 0.23 -3.14
CA ILE A 2 12.59 1.45 -2.31
C ILE A 2 13.51 1.17 -1.12
N GLU A 3 14.51 2.04 -0.90
CA GLU A 3 15.41 1.95 0.25
C GLU A 3 15.12 3.11 1.20
N VAL A 4 15.08 2.82 2.49
CA VAL A 4 14.89 3.79 3.57
C VAL A 4 16.09 3.74 4.48
N LYS A 5 16.71 4.90 4.78
CA LYS A 5 17.96 5.00 5.54
C LYS A 5 17.78 5.97 6.69
N ASP A 6 17.80 5.47 7.93
CA ASP A 6 17.69 6.22 9.19
C ASP A 6 16.60 7.30 9.16
N LEU A 7 15.40 6.92 8.68
CA LEU A 7 14.29 7.84 8.47
C LEU A 7 13.70 8.28 9.81
N LYS A 8 13.76 9.59 10.09
CA LYS A 8 13.14 10.19 11.27
C LYS A 8 12.08 11.22 10.86
N LYS A 9 11.02 11.28 11.64
CA LYS A 9 9.98 12.30 11.48
C LYS A 9 9.47 12.77 12.82
N SER A 10 9.61 14.07 13.06
CA SER A 10 9.01 14.76 14.20
C SER A 10 7.91 15.72 13.74
N PHE A 11 6.93 15.93 14.58
CA PHE A 11 5.98 17.01 14.50
C PHE A 11 6.13 17.83 15.80
N GLU A 12 6.52 19.06 15.65
CA GLU A 12 6.92 19.90 16.80
C GLU A 12 8.00 19.19 17.65
N GLU A 13 7.71 18.93 18.91
CA GLU A 13 8.64 18.24 19.83
C GLU A 13 8.44 16.72 19.90
N VAL A 14 7.45 16.17 19.18
CA VAL A 14 7.12 14.73 19.22
C VAL A 14 7.79 13.98 18.08
N GLU A 15 8.77 13.13 18.39
CA GLU A 15 9.38 12.23 17.42
C GLU A 15 8.49 11.00 17.19
N VAL A 16 7.87 10.93 15.99
CA VAL A 16 6.94 9.87 15.60
C VAL A 16 7.66 8.72 14.91
N LEU A 17 8.65 9.00 14.07
CA LEU A 17 9.53 7.98 13.46
C LEU A 17 10.95 8.19 13.96
N LYS A 18 11.56 7.11 14.46
CA LYS A 18 12.78 7.16 15.28
C LYS A 18 13.95 6.42 14.63
N GLY A 19 14.22 6.67 13.34
CA GLY A 19 15.37 6.08 12.65
C GLY A 19 15.03 4.73 11.99
N ILE A 20 14.03 4.71 11.11
CA ILE A 20 13.65 3.50 10.38
C ILE A 20 14.64 3.28 9.23
N THR A 21 15.24 2.08 9.18
CA THR A 21 16.06 1.60 8.06
C THR A 21 15.48 0.29 7.57
N THR A 22 15.09 0.23 6.29
CA THR A 22 14.52 -0.96 5.67
C THR A 22 14.53 -0.85 4.14
N THR A 23 14.14 -1.93 3.46
CA THR A 23 14.05 -1.98 2.00
C THR A 23 12.70 -2.60 1.61
N PHE A 24 12.05 -2.06 0.58
CA PHE A 24 10.87 -2.66 -0.04
C PHE A 24 11.26 -3.26 -1.38
N GLU A 25 11.01 -4.54 -1.55
CA GLU A 25 11.46 -5.32 -2.69
C GLU A 25 10.50 -5.18 -3.87
N THR A 26 11.07 -5.11 -5.09
CA THR A 26 10.29 -5.05 -6.34
C THR A 26 9.66 -6.42 -6.63
N GLY A 27 8.48 -6.41 -7.25
CA GLY A 27 7.71 -7.61 -7.59
C GLY A 27 7.12 -8.32 -6.38
N LYS A 28 7.17 -7.69 -5.19
CA LYS A 28 6.65 -8.25 -3.95
C LYS A 28 5.64 -7.34 -3.26
N VAL A 29 4.74 -7.98 -2.52
CA VAL A 29 3.85 -7.31 -1.57
C VAL A 29 4.61 -7.13 -0.25
N ASN A 30 5.04 -5.90 0.01
CA ASN A 30 5.69 -5.49 1.24
C ASN A 30 4.65 -4.91 2.19
N LEU A 31 4.51 -5.45 3.39
CA LEU A 31 3.53 -5.01 4.37
C LEU A 31 4.18 -4.20 5.49
N ILE A 32 3.55 -3.10 5.85
CA ILE A 32 3.84 -2.35 7.08
C ILE A 32 2.70 -2.65 8.06
N ILE A 33 3.01 -3.35 9.15
CA ILE A 33 2.04 -3.72 10.18
C ILE A 33 2.38 -3.10 11.53
N GLY A 34 1.42 -3.07 12.45
CA GLY A 34 1.60 -2.54 13.80
C GLY A 34 0.29 -2.06 14.41
N GLN A 35 0.31 -1.77 15.70
CA GLN A 35 -0.86 -1.24 16.41
C GLN A 35 -1.26 0.16 15.90
N SER A 36 -2.49 0.58 16.23
CA SER A 36 -2.90 1.97 16.02
C SER A 36 -1.93 2.90 16.77
N GLY A 37 -1.54 4.00 16.14
CA GLY A 37 -0.58 4.95 16.72
C GLY A 37 0.90 4.54 16.60
N SER A 38 1.26 3.39 16.03
CA SER A 38 2.66 2.96 15.90
C SER A 38 3.51 3.74 14.88
N GLY A 39 2.91 4.66 14.12
CA GLY A 39 3.59 5.48 13.12
C GLY A 39 3.41 5.03 11.67
N LYS A 40 2.65 3.96 11.36
CA LYS A 40 2.48 3.40 10.02
C LYS A 40 2.05 4.42 8.95
N THR A 41 0.98 5.16 9.23
CA THR A 41 0.45 6.18 8.30
C THR A 41 1.44 7.33 8.11
N VAL A 42 2.17 7.72 9.16
CA VAL A 42 3.22 8.75 9.06
C VAL A 42 4.36 8.22 8.20
N PHE A 43 4.76 6.97 8.38
CA PHE A 43 5.79 6.31 7.58
C PHE A 43 5.38 6.25 6.10
N LEU A 44 4.17 5.73 5.80
CA LEU A 44 3.65 5.68 4.43
C LEU A 44 3.60 7.07 3.77
N LYS A 45 3.10 8.10 4.49
CA LYS A 45 3.05 9.48 4.00
C LYS A 45 4.44 10.11 3.82
N SER A 46 5.43 9.67 4.60
CA SER A 46 6.83 10.06 4.40
C SER A 46 7.43 9.42 3.15
N LEU A 47 7.13 8.14 2.88
CA LEU A 47 7.52 7.46 1.64
C LEU A 47 6.93 8.18 0.42
N LEU A 48 5.67 8.61 0.49
CA LEU A 48 4.99 9.38 -0.57
C LEU A 48 5.47 10.84 -0.67
N ASN A 49 6.41 11.26 0.19
CA ASN A 49 6.87 12.65 0.30
C ASN A 49 5.75 13.68 0.56
N VAL A 50 4.65 13.23 1.17
CA VAL A 50 3.59 14.10 1.70
C VAL A 50 4.09 14.76 3.00
N TYR A 51 4.76 13.98 3.85
CA TYR A 51 5.51 14.49 4.98
C TYR A 51 7.01 14.42 4.68
N GLN A 52 7.67 15.57 4.66
CA GLN A 52 9.13 15.59 4.54
C GLN A 52 9.75 14.99 5.80
N PRO A 53 10.70 14.05 5.67
CA PRO A 53 11.48 13.55 6.79
C PRO A 53 12.20 14.69 7.54
N THR A 54 12.32 14.55 8.86
CA THR A 54 13.16 15.45 9.67
C THR A 54 14.64 15.16 9.43
N SER A 55 14.99 13.88 9.25
CA SER A 55 16.32 13.42 8.83
C SER A 55 16.23 12.05 8.17
N GLY A 56 17.34 11.58 7.61
CA GLY A 56 17.40 10.33 6.87
C GLY A 56 17.08 10.49 5.39
N GLY A 57 16.97 9.37 4.68
CA GLY A 57 16.78 9.36 3.22
C GLY A 57 15.85 8.27 2.73
N ILE A 58 15.24 8.55 1.58
CA ILE A 58 14.39 7.59 0.83
C ILE A 58 14.91 7.57 -0.60
N LEU A 59 15.22 6.37 -1.10
CA LEU A 59 15.67 6.17 -2.46
C LEU A 59 14.66 5.31 -3.24
N PHE A 60 14.28 5.77 -4.42
CA PHE A 60 13.45 5.05 -5.39
C PHE A 60 14.33 4.58 -6.57
N ASP A 61 14.58 3.28 -6.67
CA ASP A 61 15.52 2.71 -7.64
C ASP A 61 16.88 3.47 -7.64
N GLY A 62 17.44 3.69 -6.43
CA GLY A 62 18.69 4.40 -6.22
C GLY A 62 18.61 5.94 -6.32
N ARG A 63 17.46 6.50 -6.72
CA ARG A 63 17.24 7.95 -6.83
C ARG A 63 16.83 8.54 -5.48
N ASP A 64 17.69 9.34 -4.85
CA ASP A 64 17.42 10.00 -3.57
C ASP A 64 16.41 11.15 -3.74
N ILE A 65 15.21 11.00 -3.15
CA ILE A 65 14.12 11.98 -3.27
C ILE A 65 14.48 13.36 -2.72
N ASN A 66 15.42 13.44 -1.78
CA ASN A 66 15.86 14.71 -1.20
C ASN A 66 16.74 15.50 -2.19
N LYS A 67 17.42 14.81 -3.13
CA LYS A 67 18.30 15.41 -4.14
C LYS A 67 17.63 15.68 -5.47
N MET A 68 16.39 15.17 -5.67
CA MET A 68 15.64 15.36 -6.90
C MET A 68 15.24 16.82 -7.11
N SER A 69 15.38 17.29 -8.34
CA SER A 69 14.75 18.51 -8.85
C SER A 69 13.23 18.42 -8.83
N ARG A 70 12.55 19.54 -9.11
CA ARG A 70 11.09 19.58 -9.21
C ARG A 70 10.58 18.67 -10.32
N ASP A 71 11.25 18.67 -11.48
CA ASP A 71 10.85 17.88 -12.66
C ASP A 71 11.06 16.37 -12.39
N GLU A 72 12.17 15.98 -11.78
CA GLU A 72 12.40 14.59 -11.37
C GLU A 72 11.37 14.10 -10.36
N LYS A 73 10.96 14.94 -9.40
CA LYS A 73 9.87 14.63 -8.47
C LYS A 73 8.52 14.49 -9.18
N GLN A 74 8.28 15.26 -10.24
CA GLN A 74 7.06 15.13 -11.06
C GLN A 74 7.06 13.80 -11.82
N ILE A 75 8.19 13.40 -12.39
CA ILE A 75 8.36 12.10 -13.04
C ILE A 75 8.14 10.98 -12.01
N LEU A 76 8.78 11.04 -10.83
CA LEU A 76 8.56 10.04 -9.78
C LEU A 76 7.09 9.92 -9.38
N ARG A 77 6.35 11.03 -9.28
CA ARG A 77 4.91 11.00 -8.96
C ARG A 77 4.09 10.26 -10.01
N SER A 78 4.45 10.33 -11.30
CA SER A 78 3.78 9.56 -12.34
C SER A 78 4.11 8.06 -12.29
N GLU A 79 5.22 7.69 -11.63
CA GLU A 79 5.62 6.30 -11.39
C GLU A 79 4.99 5.71 -10.12
N ILE A 80 4.24 6.50 -9.35
CA ILE A 80 3.62 6.10 -8.08
C ILE A 80 2.10 6.02 -8.25
N GLY A 81 1.52 4.85 -7.96
CA GLY A 81 0.10 4.66 -7.75
C GLY A 81 -0.24 4.68 -6.25
N THR A 82 -1.41 5.21 -5.91
CA THR A 82 -1.85 5.30 -4.50
C THR A 82 -3.29 4.86 -4.34
N VAL A 83 -3.53 3.94 -3.40
CA VAL A 83 -4.85 3.48 -2.96
C VAL A 83 -5.06 3.92 -1.51
N PHE A 84 -6.02 4.79 -1.28
CA PHE A 84 -6.33 5.32 0.05
C PHE A 84 -7.39 4.48 0.77
N GLN A 85 -7.40 4.52 2.09
CA GLN A 85 -8.33 3.79 2.95
C GLN A 85 -9.81 3.97 2.52
N GLY A 86 -10.26 5.20 2.26
CA GLY A 86 -11.61 5.54 1.80
C GLY A 86 -11.81 5.46 0.27
N SER A 87 -10.84 4.91 -0.50
CA SER A 87 -10.75 4.97 -1.97
C SER A 87 -10.53 6.39 -2.51
N ALA A 88 -10.88 7.43 -1.77
CA ALA A 88 -10.73 8.86 -2.11
C ALA A 88 -11.15 9.17 -3.57
N LEU A 89 -12.29 8.64 -3.99
CA LEU A 89 -12.88 8.95 -5.28
C LEU A 89 -13.51 10.36 -5.23
N PHE A 90 -13.45 11.05 -6.34
CA PHE A 90 -14.16 12.32 -6.53
C PHE A 90 -15.65 12.01 -6.79
N ASP A 91 -16.51 12.37 -5.86
CA ASP A 91 -17.96 12.07 -5.94
C ASP A 91 -18.66 12.78 -7.11
N SER A 92 -18.09 13.91 -7.57
CA SER A 92 -18.57 14.68 -8.71
C SER A 92 -18.11 14.16 -10.08
N MET A 93 -17.26 13.13 -10.10
CA MET A 93 -16.71 12.51 -11.30
C MET A 93 -17.26 11.10 -11.46
N THR A 94 -17.46 10.68 -12.71
CA THR A 94 -17.78 9.30 -13.05
C THR A 94 -16.63 8.34 -12.69
N VAL A 95 -16.86 7.05 -12.79
CA VAL A 95 -15.82 6.02 -12.62
C VAL A 95 -14.70 6.22 -13.64
N GLU A 96 -15.04 6.47 -14.91
CA GLU A 96 -14.04 6.71 -15.96
C GLU A 96 -13.23 7.97 -15.68
N GLU A 97 -13.87 9.09 -15.35
CA GLU A 97 -13.19 10.35 -15.02
C GLU A 97 -12.27 10.20 -13.80
N ASN A 98 -12.70 9.47 -12.77
CA ASN A 98 -11.82 9.14 -11.64
C ASN A 98 -10.58 8.36 -12.07
N ILE A 99 -10.72 7.39 -12.96
CA ILE A 99 -9.61 6.57 -13.45
C ILE A 99 -8.69 7.38 -14.37
N THR A 100 -9.25 8.21 -15.25
CA THR A 100 -8.46 8.99 -16.20
C THR A 100 -7.81 10.23 -15.59
N PHE A 101 -8.20 10.65 -14.41
CA PHE A 101 -7.66 11.82 -13.72
C PHE A 101 -6.11 11.86 -13.66
N PRO A 102 -5.39 10.78 -13.32
CA PRO A 102 -3.93 10.76 -13.39
C PRO A 102 -3.40 10.92 -14.83
N LEU A 103 -4.11 10.40 -15.84
CA LEU A 103 -3.73 10.57 -17.24
C LEU A 103 -3.82 12.05 -17.67
N ASP A 104 -4.80 12.79 -17.13
CA ASP A 104 -4.95 14.23 -17.38
C ASP A 104 -3.79 15.03 -16.80
N MET A 105 -3.28 14.62 -15.64
CA MET A 105 -2.19 15.31 -14.96
C MET A 105 -0.81 15.03 -15.56
N PHE A 106 -0.57 13.82 -16.04
CA PHE A 106 0.78 13.34 -16.35
C PHE A 106 1.00 12.97 -17.83
N THR A 107 -0.04 13.02 -18.68
CA THR A 107 0.06 12.62 -20.09
C THR A 107 -0.55 13.65 -21.03
N LYS A 108 -0.24 13.51 -22.33
CA LYS A 108 -0.87 14.27 -23.40
C LYS A 108 -1.78 13.38 -24.27
N LEU A 109 -2.35 12.33 -23.71
CA LEU A 109 -3.23 11.40 -24.42
C LEU A 109 -4.52 12.09 -24.86
N THR A 110 -5.03 11.70 -26.03
CA THR A 110 -6.35 12.11 -26.50
C THR A 110 -7.47 11.48 -25.67
N LEU A 111 -8.68 12.05 -25.72
CA LEU A 111 -9.84 11.48 -25.02
C LEU A 111 -10.08 10.02 -25.38
N LYS A 112 -9.96 9.67 -26.68
CA LYS A 112 -10.10 8.29 -27.15
C LYS A 112 -9.07 7.35 -26.48
N GLN A 113 -7.81 7.75 -26.44
CA GLN A 113 -6.74 6.96 -25.80
C GLN A 113 -6.94 6.82 -24.29
N LYS A 114 -7.45 7.86 -23.61
CA LYS A 114 -7.78 7.79 -22.17
C LYS A 114 -8.94 6.83 -21.92
N HIS A 115 -9.99 6.89 -22.74
CA HIS A 115 -11.11 5.96 -22.69
C HIS A 115 -10.65 4.50 -22.87
N GLU A 116 -9.79 4.23 -23.86
CA GLU A 116 -9.22 2.89 -24.09
C GLU A 116 -8.44 2.40 -22.85
N LYS A 117 -7.59 3.25 -22.26
CA LYS A 117 -6.87 2.91 -21.02
C LYS A 117 -7.78 2.70 -19.82
N ALA A 118 -8.84 3.50 -19.68
CA ALA A 118 -9.82 3.32 -18.62
C ALA A 118 -10.52 1.96 -18.76
N ASN A 119 -10.91 1.56 -19.97
CA ASN A 119 -11.52 0.25 -20.22
C ASN A 119 -10.56 -0.91 -19.95
N GLU A 120 -9.27 -0.77 -20.28
CA GLU A 120 -8.23 -1.76 -19.99
C GLU A 120 -8.15 -2.01 -18.48
N VAL A 121 -7.98 -0.97 -17.68
CA VAL A 121 -7.85 -1.13 -16.22
C VAL A 121 -9.17 -1.50 -15.55
N LEU A 122 -10.34 -1.07 -16.08
CA LEU A 122 -11.65 -1.53 -15.61
C LEU A 122 -11.83 -3.03 -15.82
N ALA A 123 -11.44 -3.55 -16.99
CA ALA A 123 -11.44 -4.99 -17.24
C ALA A 123 -10.51 -5.72 -16.26
N ARG A 124 -9.30 -5.18 -16.01
CA ARG A 124 -8.33 -5.78 -15.08
C ARG A 124 -8.89 -5.88 -13.65
N VAL A 125 -9.65 -4.89 -13.18
CA VAL A 125 -10.29 -4.93 -11.86
C VAL A 125 -11.69 -5.56 -11.87
N LYS A 126 -12.13 -6.17 -12.97
CA LYS A 126 -13.43 -6.84 -13.15
C LYS A 126 -14.63 -5.89 -12.91
N LEU A 127 -14.58 -4.70 -13.51
CA LEU A 127 -15.63 -3.66 -13.46
C LEU A 127 -16.04 -3.16 -14.85
N THR A 128 -16.02 -4.02 -15.85
CA THR A 128 -16.42 -3.67 -17.23
C THR A 128 -17.84 -3.08 -17.25
N GLY A 129 -18.04 -1.98 -18.00
CA GLY A 129 -19.34 -1.31 -18.16
C GLY A 129 -19.75 -0.42 -16.98
N ALA A 130 -18.83 -0.07 -16.10
CA ALA A 130 -19.08 0.86 -15.00
C ALA A 130 -18.69 2.31 -15.29
N ASN A 131 -18.23 2.63 -16.50
CA ASN A 131 -17.64 3.91 -16.89
C ASN A 131 -18.45 5.14 -16.46
N ASP A 132 -19.74 5.16 -16.80
CA ASP A 132 -20.63 6.31 -16.61
C ASP A 132 -21.24 6.41 -15.21
N LYS A 133 -21.00 5.42 -14.34
CA LYS A 133 -21.51 5.44 -12.98
C LYS A 133 -20.75 6.42 -12.10
N PHE A 134 -21.45 7.03 -11.16
CA PHE A 134 -20.86 7.84 -10.12
C PHE A 134 -20.51 6.99 -8.88
N PRO A 135 -19.57 7.44 -8.02
CA PRO A 135 -19.25 6.73 -6.79
C PRO A 135 -20.45 6.41 -5.91
N GLY A 136 -21.47 7.29 -5.88
CA GLY A 136 -22.72 7.05 -5.13
C GLY A 136 -23.55 5.86 -5.62
N GLU A 137 -23.36 5.40 -6.86
CA GLU A 137 -24.13 4.35 -7.53
C GLU A 137 -23.46 2.97 -7.47
N ILE A 138 -22.28 2.87 -6.85
CA ILE A 138 -21.50 1.64 -6.80
C ILE A 138 -21.23 1.20 -5.36
N SER A 139 -21.06 -0.12 -5.15
CA SER A 139 -20.80 -0.69 -3.83
C SER A 139 -19.42 -0.30 -3.27
N GLY A 140 -19.22 -0.47 -1.95
CA GLY A 140 -17.92 -0.24 -1.31
C GLY A 140 -16.77 -1.03 -1.95
N GLY A 141 -16.99 -2.32 -2.25
CA GLY A 141 -16.01 -3.15 -2.94
C GLY A 141 -15.72 -2.66 -4.37
N MET A 142 -16.74 -2.17 -5.11
CA MET A 142 -16.53 -1.54 -6.41
C MET A 142 -15.72 -0.25 -6.28
N LYS A 143 -16.00 0.61 -5.28
CA LYS A 143 -15.20 1.83 -5.02
C LYS A 143 -13.73 1.51 -4.80
N LYS A 144 -13.42 0.45 -4.04
CA LYS A 144 -12.03 0.00 -3.83
C LYS A 144 -11.38 -0.42 -5.15
N ARG A 145 -12.07 -1.18 -5.99
CA ARG A 145 -11.55 -1.59 -7.31
C ARG A 145 -11.34 -0.39 -8.25
N VAL A 146 -12.23 0.61 -8.25
CA VAL A 146 -12.03 1.86 -9.00
C VAL A 146 -10.79 2.60 -8.50
N GLY A 147 -10.59 2.67 -7.17
CA GLY A 147 -9.39 3.25 -6.57
C GLY A 147 -8.10 2.54 -7.01
N ILE A 148 -8.13 1.20 -7.11
CA ILE A 148 -7.02 0.40 -7.64
C ILE A 148 -6.83 0.68 -9.13
N ALA A 149 -7.90 0.68 -9.95
CA ALA A 149 -7.82 0.99 -11.39
C ALA A 149 -7.19 2.37 -11.62
N ARG A 150 -7.62 3.40 -10.88
CA ARG A 150 -7.01 4.74 -10.91
C ARG A 150 -5.53 4.71 -10.56
N ALA A 151 -5.14 3.92 -9.56
CA ALA A 151 -3.75 3.85 -9.12
C ALA A 151 -2.83 3.20 -10.15
N ILE A 152 -3.34 2.27 -10.98
CA ILE A 152 -2.52 1.53 -11.95
C ILE A 152 -2.61 2.05 -13.39
N VAL A 153 -3.47 3.02 -13.69
CA VAL A 153 -3.72 3.50 -15.07
C VAL A 153 -2.49 4.08 -15.78
N LEU A 154 -1.51 4.57 -15.01
CA LEU A 154 -0.21 5.06 -15.49
C LEU A 154 0.87 3.97 -15.59
N ASN A 155 0.54 2.71 -15.33
CA ASN A 155 1.51 1.60 -15.20
C ASN A 155 2.64 1.95 -14.21
N PRO A 156 2.31 2.18 -12.92
CA PRO A 156 3.27 2.64 -11.93
C PRO A 156 4.35 1.60 -11.63
N LYS A 157 5.54 2.06 -11.22
CA LYS A 157 6.61 1.20 -10.68
C LYS A 157 6.44 0.93 -9.19
N PHE A 158 5.72 1.82 -8.50
CA PHE A 158 5.51 1.78 -7.05
C PHE A 158 4.03 1.92 -6.75
N LEU A 159 3.48 1.02 -5.94
CA LEU A 159 2.08 1.06 -5.51
C LEU A 159 2.01 1.14 -3.99
N PHE A 160 1.36 2.19 -3.49
CA PHE A 160 1.15 2.39 -2.06
C PHE A 160 -0.32 2.22 -1.72
N CYS A 161 -0.63 1.38 -0.73
CA CYS A 161 -1.99 1.13 -0.27
C CYS A 161 -2.09 1.39 1.22
N ASP A 162 -2.98 2.29 1.62
CA ASP A 162 -3.29 2.55 3.02
C ASP A 162 -4.60 1.87 3.38
N GLU A 163 -4.53 0.74 4.10
CA GLU A 163 -5.67 -0.09 4.49
C GLU A 163 -6.69 -0.36 3.35
N PRO A 164 -6.25 -0.99 2.24
CA PRO A 164 -7.05 -1.07 1.01
C PRO A 164 -8.36 -1.84 1.17
N ASN A 165 -8.43 -2.78 2.10
CA ASN A 165 -9.59 -3.64 2.36
C ASN A 165 -10.44 -3.19 3.57
N SER A 166 -10.11 -2.06 4.21
CA SER A 166 -10.83 -1.61 5.39
C SER A 166 -12.31 -1.29 5.07
N GLY A 167 -13.21 -1.70 5.99
CA GLY A 167 -14.65 -1.47 5.86
C GLY A 167 -15.37 -2.43 4.91
N LEU A 168 -14.69 -3.47 4.41
CA LEU A 168 -15.27 -4.52 3.59
C LEU A 168 -15.60 -5.76 4.41
N ASP A 169 -16.54 -6.56 3.93
CA ASP A 169 -16.76 -7.91 4.46
C ASP A 169 -15.54 -8.82 4.15
N PRO A 170 -15.32 -9.90 4.94
CA PRO A 170 -14.14 -10.74 4.80
C PRO A 170 -13.93 -11.34 3.41
N LYS A 171 -15.01 -11.71 2.70
CA LYS A 171 -14.89 -12.28 1.36
C LYS A 171 -14.43 -11.24 0.35
N THR A 172 -15.00 -10.05 0.42
CA THR A 172 -14.62 -8.94 -0.45
C THR A 172 -13.20 -8.46 -0.13
N ALA A 173 -12.79 -8.44 1.14
CA ALA A 173 -11.43 -8.10 1.56
C ALA A 173 -10.38 -9.02 0.90
N ILE A 174 -10.58 -10.34 0.95
CA ILE A 174 -9.69 -11.32 0.30
C ILE A 174 -9.61 -11.07 -1.21
N VAL A 175 -10.72 -10.73 -1.87
CA VAL A 175 -10.72 -10.44 -3.31
C VAL A 175 -9.88 -9.19 -3.63
N ILE A 176 -9.93 -8.16 -2.80
CA ILE A 176 -9.10 -6.94 -2.97
C ILE A 176 -7.63 -7.25 -2.73
N ASP A 177 -7.30 -8.00 -1.69
CA ASP A 177 -5.94 -8.40 -1.37
C ASP A 177 -5.30 -9.21 -2.52
N ASN A 178 -6.01 -10.24 -3.00
CA ASN A 178 -5.55 -11.04 -4.13
C ASN A 178 -5.41 -10.23 -5.42
N LEU A 179 -6.33 -9.29 -5.69
CA LEU A 179 -6.23 -8.39 -6.84
C LEU A 179 -4.95 -7.54 -6.79
N ILE A 180 -4.61 -6.98 -5.61
CA ILE A 180 -3.38 -6.20 -5.44
C ILE A 180 -2.15 -7.09 -5.63
N LYS A 181 -2.16 -8.31 -5.09
CA LYS A 181 -1.08 -9.28 -5.26
C LYS A 181 -0.88 -9.64 -6.73
N GLU A 182 -1.94 -10.02 -7.45
CA GLU A 182 -1.89 -10.34 -8.88
C GLU A 182 -1.31 -9.18 -9.71
N ILE A 183 -1.74 -7.92 -9.42
CA ILE A 183 -1.23 -6.71 -10.07
C ILE A 183 0.27 -6.53 -9.76
N THR A 184 0.67 -6.75 -8.52
CA THR A 184 2.07 -6.63 -8.08
C THR A 184 2.98 -7.58 -8.86
N GLU A 185 2.57 -8.84 -8.98
CA GLU A 185 3.32 -9.88 -9.69
C GLU A 185 3.33 -9.62 -11.21
N GLU A 186 2.16 -9.35 -11.81
CA GLU A 186 1.98 -9.17 -13.25
C GLU A 186 2.78 -7.98 -13.79
N TYR A 187 2.75 -6.84 -13.11
CA TYR A 187 3.43 -5.62 -13.53
C TYR A 187 4.82 -5.45 -12.89
N ASN A 188 5.28 -6.41 -12.08
CA ASN A 188 6.54 -6.36 -11.35
C ASN A 188 6.70 -5.06 -10.51
N ILE A 189 5.65 -4.68 -9.81
CA ILE A 189 5.56 -3.43 -9.03
C ILE A 189 6.20 -3.62 -7.64
N THR A 190 6.84 -2.59 -7.10
CA THR A 190 7.16 -2.53 -5.67
C THR A 190 5.90 -2.09 -4.92
N THR A 191 5.16 -3.02 -4.34
CA THR A 191 3.92 -2.71 -3.62
C THR A 191 4.18 -2.60 -2.12
N VAL A 192 3.72 -1.50 -1.51
CA VAL A 192 3.79 -1.24 -0.07
C VAL A 192 2.38 -1.07 0.47
N ILE A 193 1.96 -1.95 1.37
CA ILE A 193 0.63 -1.92 1.98
C ILE A 193 0.76 -1.66 3.47
N ASN A 194 0.08 -0.64 3.94
CA ASN A 194 -0.14 -0.39 5.36
C ASN A 194 -1.42 -1.13 5.80
N THR A 195 -1.32 -2.04 6.76
CA THR A 195 -2.48 -2.77 7.28
C THR A 195 -2.31 -3.18 8.75
N HIS A 196 -3.43 -3.37 9.43
CA HIS A 196 -3.50 -4.01 10.75
C HIS A 196 -4.23 -5.36 10.69
N ASP A 197 -4.71 -5.77 9.49
CA ASP A 197 -5.43 -7.03 9.31
C ASP A 197 -4.47 -8.21 9.13
N MET A 198 -4.45 -9.10 10.12
CA MET A 198 -3.62 -10.29 10.08
C MET A 198 -4.04 -11.31 9.02
N ASN A 199 -5.29 -11.27 8.52
CA ASN A 199 -5.70 -12.13 7.41
C ASN A 199 -4.97 -11.71 6.14
N SER A 200 -4.90 -10.40 5.83
CA SER A 200 -4.11 -9.87 4.71
C SER A 200 -2.63 -10.24 4.83
N VAL A 201 -2.08 -10.15 6.06
CA VAL A 201 -0.68 -10.51 6.33
C VAL A 201 -0.42 -11.97 5.93
N MET A 202 -1.30 -12.89 6.32
CA MET A 202 -1.16 -14.32 6.01
C MET A 202 -1.44 -14.63 4.54
N GLU A 203 -2.37 -13.95 3.92
CA GLU A 203 -2.79 -14.21 2.54
C GLU A 203 -1.74 -13.71 1.54
N ILE A 204 -1.40 -12.42 1.59
CA ILE A 204 -0.61 -11.76 0.55
C ILE A 204 0.77 -11.27 1.00
N GLY A 205 1.10 -11.27 2.30
CA GLY A 205 2.37 -10.74 2.80
C GLY A 205 3.56 -11.60 2.37
N GLU A 206 4.54 -10.99 1.70
CA GLU A 206 5.80 -11.64 1.29
C GLU A 206 6.98 -11.11 2.10
N ARG A 207 7.04 -9.78 2.28
CA ARG A 207 7.94 -9.10 3.21
C ARG A 207 7.11 -8.31 4.19
N ILE A 208 7.39 -8.44 5.47
CA ILE A 208 6.60 -7.84 6.54
C ILE A 208 7.52 -7.03 7.45
N ILE A 209 7.11 -5.80 7.70
CA ILE A 209 7.80 -4.84 8.55
C ILE A 209 6.84 -4.51 9.70
N PHE A 210 7.26 -4.77 10.94
CA PHE A 210 6.47 -4.46 12.11
C PHE A 210 6.98 -3.19 12.79
N LEU A 211 6.11 -2.17 12.83
CA LEU A 211 6.37 -0.93 13.53
C LEU A 211 5.75 -0.93 14.93
N LYS A 212 6.55 -0.56 15.92
CA LYS A 212 6.13 -0.33 17.31
C LYS A 212 6.73 0.99 17.80
N GLU A 213 5.89 1.91 18.25
CA GLU A 213 6.31 3.19 18.85
C GLU A 213 7.31 4.00 18.00
N GLY A 214 7.12 3.99 16.68
CA GLY A 214 7.95 4.73 15.73
C GLY A 214 9.27 4.06 15.34
N ILE A 215 9.56 2.84 15.81
CA ILE A 215 10.74 2.07 15.43
C ILE A 215 10.35 0.83 14.61
N LEU A 216 11.29 0.34 13.81
CA LEU A 216 11.21 -0.96 13.18
C LEU A 216 11.57 -2.01 14.24
N ALA A 217 10.54 -2.65 14.82
CA ALA A 217 10.71 -3.61 15.90
C ALA A 217 10.98 -5.03 15.40
N TRP A 218 10.55 -5.36 14.18
CA TRP A 218 10.80 -6.65 13.54
C TRP A 218 10.59 -6.56 12.03
N GLU A 219 11.30 -7.40 11.28
CA GLU A 219 11.06 -7.64 9.85
C GLU A 219 11.30 -9.11 9.49
N GLY A 220 10.58 -9.60 8.49
CA GLY A 220 10.67 -10.98 8.01
C GLY A 220 9.57 -11.32 7.01
N THR A 221 9.31 -12.60 6.85
CA THR A 221 8.23 -13.14 6.00
C THR A 221 7.09 -13.69 6.86
N LYS A 222 5.96 -14.04 6.22
CA LYS A 222 4.84 -14.69 6.93
C LYS A 222 5.24 -16.03 7.59
N LYS A 223 6.28 -16.70 7.08
CA LYS A 223 6.80 -17.94 7.73
C LYS A 223 7.58 -17.64 8.99
N ASP A 224 8.29 -16.50 9.01
CA ASP A 224 9.13 -16.10 10.13
C ASP A 224 8.30 -15.61 11.32
N ILE A 225 7.10 -15.07 11.10
CA ILE A 225 6.18 -14.63 12.16
C ILE A 225 5.88 -15.77 13.17
N PHE A 226 5.73 -17.01 12.70
CA PHE A 226 5.41 -18.15 13.55
C PHE A 226 6.62 -18.74 14.27
N LYS A 227 7.83 -18.40 13.82
CA LYS A 227 9.10 -18.97 14.35
C LYS A 227 9.87 -17.98 15.21
N THR A 228 9.50 -16.72 15.20
CA THR A 228 10.22 -15.67 15.92
C THR A 228 9.91 -15.70 17.42
N ASP A 229 10.95 -15.44 18.22
CA ASP A 229 10.85 -15.20 19.67
C ASP A 229 10.80 -13.71 20.03
N ASN A 230 10.73 -12.81 19.02
CA ASN A 230 10.62 -11.38 19.26
C ASN A 230 9.27 -11.08 19.95
N GLU A 231 9.34 -10.70 21.23
CA GLU A 231 8.16 -10.49 22.09
C GLU A 231 7.20 -9.48 21.48
N ALA A 232 7.70 -8.41 20.85
CA ALA A 232 6.86 -7.33 20.31
C ALA A 232 5.93 -7.80 19.17
N ILE A 233 6.43 -8.64 18.25
CA ILE A 233 5.60 -9.20 17.17
C ILE A 233 4.73 -10.34 17.68
N VAL A 234 5.26 -11.16 18.60
CA VAL A 234 4.51 -12.25 19.24
C VAL A 234 3.27 -11.71 19.95
N ASP A 235 3.41 -10.67 20.76
CA ASP A 235 2.29 -10.03 21.46
C ASP A 235 1.27 -9.45 20.48
N PHE A 236 1.74 -8.84 19.39
CA PHE A 236 0.86 -8.27 18.37
C PHE A 236 0.06 -9.35 17.64
N VAL A 237 0.72 -10.36 17.11
CA VAL A 237 0.10 -11.43 16.31
C VAL A 237 -0.82 -12.30 17.15
N TYR A 238 -0.36 -12.67 18.35
CA TYR A 238 -1.13 -13.55 19.24
C TYR A 238 -2.07 -12.80 20.20
N SER A 239 -2.29 -11.52 19.99
CA SER A 239 -3.37 -10.78 20.68
C SER A 239 -4.75 -11.40 20.39
N SER A 240 -4.96 -11.97 19.20
CA SER A 240 -6.20 -12.66 18.83
C SER A 240 -6.22 -14.13 19.30
N ASN A 241 -7.39 -14.60 19.76
CA ASN A 241 -7.57 -15.97 20.22
C ASN A 241 -7.35 -17.04 19.12
N LEU A 242 -7.56 -16.68 17.86
CA LEU A 242 -7.36 -17.59 16.73
C LEU A 242 -5.87 -17.93 16.56
N PHE A 243 -5.02 -16.91 16.53
CA PHE A 243 -3.57 -17.11 16.36
C PHE A 243 -2.94 -17.79 17.60
N LYS A 244 -3.46 -17.53 18.82
CA LYS A 244 -3.05 -18.30 20.02
C LYS A 244 -3.30 -19.79 19.87
N LYS A 245 -4.45 -20.18 19.28
CA LYS A 245 -4.75 -21.61 19.03
C LYS A 245 -3.83 -22.22 17.98
N ILE A 246 -3.51 -21.48 16.91
CA ILE A 246 -2.58 -21.95 15.86
C ILE A 246 -1.20 -22.22 16.44
N ARG A 247 -0.63 -21.29 17.24
CA ARG A 247 0.67 -21.49 17.90
C ARG A 247 0.67 -22.72 18.80
N LYS A 248 -0.40 -22.90 19.62
CA LYS A 248 -0.51 -24.08 20.49
C LYS A 248 -0.60 -25.40 19.71
N ALA A 249 -1.18 -25.39 18.51
CA ALA A 249 -1.27 -26.57 17.66
C ALA A 249 0.09 -26.92 17.03
N GLN A 250 0.85 -25.90 16.61
CA GLN A 250 2.20 -26.09 16.05
C GLN A 250 3.21 -26.58 17.09
N ASN A 251 3.18 -26.02 18.31
CA ASN A 251 4.07 -26.44 19.40
C ASN A 251 3.70 -27.81 20.01
N LYS A 252 2.55 -28.41 19.66
CA LYS A 252 2.16 -29.76 20.06
C LYS A 252 2.48 -30.83 19.00
N GLY A 253 2.92 -30.42 17.82
CA GLY A 253 3.30 -31.30 16.70
C GLY A 253 4.81 -31.53 16.57
N GLU A 254 5.61 -30.96 17.49
CA GLU A 254 7.00 -31.31 17.76
C GLU A 254 7.06 -32.16 19.04
#